data_85dedd50d9b908a9a869c8e857cadd24
#
_entry.id   85dedd50d9b908a9a869c8e857cadd24
#
_cell.length_a   1.000
_cell.length_b   1.000
_cell.length_c   1.000
_cell.angle_alpha   90.00
_cell.angle_beta   90.00
_cell.angle_gamma   90.00
#
_symmetry.space_group_name_H-M   'P 1'
#
loop_
_entity.id
_entity.type
_entity.pdbx_description
1 polymer ?
#
loop_
_entity_poly.entity_id
_entity_poly.type
_entity_poly.pdbx_seq_one_letter_code
_entity_poly.pdbx_strand_id
1 'polypeptide(L)'
;MTGPHPLEPLGPDELAQAVTVLRDAGHLPQRTDIIDLSLHEPPRDAVLGWAAGAGAPPREAFAVTFQRGEGLTHETVVSLASGQVVSRRLIEGVQPAISEEEFEACGDAALADPEFRAGLARRGIDPERVLAEAWGIGAFTPEEFAGRRIAWTLSFYRPDDDSNPYARPIEGLYALVDLNVLKVARVLDLGVTPLAPNGGDYLPERTGPLRDDLKQLQVHQPDGVSFTVDGHEVSWQRWRFVVGFSPREGLVLHNIRYADGGRERPVCYRASFAELVIPYGDPREPHSWTNAFDVGEYGIGPLTNSLTLGCDCLGHISYLDAHVCHPVTGEPKTIENAICLHEEDAGLLWKHFDVDSGRAEVRRSRRFVVSSVVTVGNYEYAFYWYFYQDGSIEAEVRLTGIMLTSGIADGEEARYGTRVDDGLLAPYHQHFFSVRLHMTVDGPGNSVYEVETETVPWGEDNKAGNAFRTRRTLLGSEQQAQRMIDPLTARHWVVENPSSRNRLGDPVGYKLVPGANVVPFAQPGSQILRRARFMTRHLWVTPFDPAERYPAGDYPNQNPGPDGLPAWTQADRPTEDTDVVLWYTMGSHHIPRLEDWPVMPAEKIGFMLKPVGFFERNPALDVPPASADGSCHA
;
A
#
# COMPACT_ATOMS: atom_id res chain seq x y z
N MET A 1 -16.41 28.15 0.07
CA MET A 1 -17.42 27.12 -0.26
C MET A 1 -17.82 26.49 1.07
N THR A 2 -19.11 26.29 1.36
CA THR A 2 -19.60 25.92 2.70
C THR A 2 -20.00 24.45 2.78
N GLY A 3 -19.10 23.54 2.55
CA GLY A 3 -19.33 22.10 2.66
C GLY A 3 -18.01 21.35 2.49
N PRO A 4 -17.95 20.05 2.88
CA PRO A 4 -16.75 19.23 2.72
C PRO A 4 -16.34 19.13 1.24
N HIS A 5 -15.05 18.91 1.00
CA HIS A 5 -14.56 18.64 -0.36
C HIS A 5 -15.21 17.35 -0.90
N PRO A 6 -15.65 17.28 -2.17
CA PRO A 6 -16.34 16.09 -2.70
C PRO A 6 -15.57 14.78 -2.60
N LEU A 7 -14.25 14.83 -2.47
CA LEU A 7 -13.35 13.66 -2.33
C LEU A 7 -12.93 13.39 -0.87
N GLU A 8 -13.48 14.13 0.12
CA GLU A 8 -13.26 13.76 1.51
C GLU A 8 -13.85 12.40 1.82
N PRO A 9 -13.20 11.55 2.64
CA PRO A 9 -13.77 10.28 3.09
C PRO A 9 -15.12 10.48 3.77
N LEU A 10 -15.90 9.42 3.90
CA LEU A 10 -17.14 9.46 4.66
C LEU A 10 -16.86 9.65 6.16
N GLY A 11 -17.55 10.61 6.77
CA GLY A 11 -17.53 10.81 8.21
C GLY A 11 -18.40 9.79 8.96
N PRO A 12 -18.31 9.71 10.31
CA PRO A 12 -19.09 8.76 11.12
C PRO A 12 -20.59 8.85 10.90
N ASP A 13 -21.15 10.06 10.79
CA ASP A 13 -22.57 10.27 10.57
C ASP A 13 -23.01 9.77 9.17
N GLU A 14 -22.16 9.97 8.15
CA GLU A 14 -22.42 9.52 6.79
C GLU A 14 -22.36 7.98 6.69
N LEU A 15 -21.41 7.34 7.39
CA LEU A 15 -21.32 5.89 7.51
C LEU A 15 -22.58 5.32 8.19
N ALA A 16 -22.97 5.88 9.34
CA ALA A 16 -24.18 5.46 10.07
C ALA A 16 -25.45 5.65 9.23
N GLN A 17 -25.54 6.75 8.48
CA GLN A 17 -26.65 7.01 7.56
C GLN A 17 -26.70 5.96 6.44
N ALA A 18 -25.57 5.65 5.80
CA ALA A 18 -25.52 4.65 4.73
C ALA A 18 -25.95 3.27 5.23
N VAL A 19 -25.49 2.86 6.42
CA VAL A 19 -25.90 1.60 7.07
C VAL A 19 -27.41 1.58 7.35
N THR A 20 -27.97 2.70 7.82
CA THR A 20 -29.41 2.83 8.07
C THR A 20 -30.20 2.63 6.77
N VAL A 21 -29.79 3.28 5.68
CA VAL A 21 -30.44 3.13 4.36
C VAL A 21 -30.37 1.68 3.87
N LEU A 22 -29.20 1.02 4.01
CA LEU A 22 -29.05 -0.40 3.62
C LEU A 22 -29.96 -1.31 4.44
N ARG A 23 -30.11 -1.05 5.75
CA ARG A 23 -30.94 -1.81 6.67
C ARG A 23 -32.43 -1.63 6.36
N ASP A 24 -32.86 -0.39 6.17
CA ASP A 24 -34.28 -0.06 5.85
C ASP A 24 -34.69 -0.61 4.48
N ALA A 25 -33.74 -0.69 3.54
CA ALA A 25 -33.96 -1.32 2.24
C ALA A 25 -33.97 -2.88 2.30
N GLY A 26 -33.71 -3.48 3.47
CA GLY A 26 -33.67 -4.94 3.64
C GLY A 26 -32.39 -5.58 3.03
N HIS A 27 -31.32 -4.81 2.84
CA HIS A 27 -30.07 -5.28 2.23
C HIS A 27 -29.04 -5.79 3.23
N LEU A 28 -29.35 -5.71 4.53
CA LEU A 28 -28.57 -6.28 5.63
C LEU A 28 -29.39 -7.32 6.41
N PRO A 29 -29.80 -8.47 5.79
CA PRO A 29 -30.43 -9.56 6.53
C PRO A 29 -29.48 -10.15 7.55
N GLN A 30 -29.96 -11.06 8.43
CA GLN A 30 -29.12 -11.73 9.43
C GLN A 30 -27.90 -12.37 8.80
N ARG A 31 -26.75 -12.28 9.49
CA ARG A 31 -25.44 -12.80 9.05
C ARG A 31 -24.95 -12.17 7.74
N THR A 32 -25.22 -10.90 7.54
CA THR A 32 -24.62 -10.11 6.48
C THR A 32 -23.56 -9.19 7.07
N ASP A 33 -22.35 -9.29 6.54
CA ASP A 33 -21.24 -8.43 6.90
C ASP A 33 -21.09 -7.30 5.89
N ILE A 34 -20.70 -6.14 6.39
CA ILE A 34 -20.28 -4.99 5.58
C ILE A 34 -18.75 -5.06 5.44
N ILE A 35 -18.28 -5.51 4.28
CA ILE A 35 -16.86 -5.71 4.02
C ILE A 35 -16.16 -4.40 3.64
N ASP A 36 -16.83 -3.56 2.87
CA ASP A 36 -16.37 -2.21 2.52
C ASP A 36 -17.56 -1.26 2.64
N LEU A 37 -17.31 -0.10 3.22
CA LEU A 37 -18.23 1.04 3.17
C LEU A 37 -17.38 2.31 3.08
N SER A 38 -17.34 2.88 1.89
CA SER A 38 -16.46 4.00 1.55
C SER A 38 -17.17 5.05 0.70
N LEU A 39 -16.51 6.16 0.47
CA LEU A 39 -16.99 7.16 -0.47
C LEU A 39 -17.08 6.54 -1.88
N HIS A 40 -18.26 6.63 -2.50
CA HIS A 40 -18.37 6.45 -3.93
C HIS A 40 -17.80 7.69 -4.62
N GLU A 41 -16.52 7.62 -5.03
CA GLU A 41 -15.80 8.77 -5.58
C GLU A 41 -16.59 9.36 -6.76
N PRO A 42 -16.95 10.66 -6.72
CA PRO A 42 -17.67 11.29 -7.82
C PRO A 42 -16.79 11.38 -9.08
N PRO A 43 -17.41 11.42 -10.29
CA PRO A 43 -16.67 11.59 -11.53
C PRO A 43 -15.75 12.83 -11.48
N ARG A 44 -14.52 12.69 -12.00
CA ARG A 44 -13.52 13.78 -12.00
C ARG A 44 -14.07 15.10 -12.50
N ASP A 45 -14.81 15.09 -13.62
CA ASP A 45 -15.34 16.31 -14.20
C ASP A 45 -16.34 17.03 -13.29
N ALA A 46 -17.08 16.28 -12.46
CA ALA A 46 -17.97 16.84 -11.46
C ALA A 46 -17.19 17.53 -10.33
N VAL A 47 -16.07 16.91 -9.89
CA VAL A 47 -15.16 17.49 -8.88
C VAL A 47 -14.49 18.76 -9.41
N LEU A 48 -13.96 18.72 -10.64
CA LEU A 48 -13.36 19.89 -11.27
C LEU A 48 -14.38 21.01 -11.53
N GLY A 49 -15.61 20.64 -11.91
CA GLY A 49 -16.72 21.59 -12.06
C GLY A 49 -17.07 22.28 -10.73
N TRP A 50 -17.12 21.53 -9.64
CA TRP A 50 -17.34 22.09 -8.30
C TRP A 50 -16.22 23.06 -7.89
N ALA A 51 -14.97 22.70 -8.09
CA ALA A 51 -13.81 23.57 -7.84
C ALA A 51 -13.89 24.87 -8.67
N ALA A 52 -14.50 24.83 -9.87
CA ALA A 52 -14.74 25.98 -10.72
C ALA A 52 -16.03 26.78 -10.38
N GLY A 53 -16.74 26.40 -9.29
CA GLY A 53 -17.94 27.10 -8.81
C GLY A 53 -19.27 26.52 -9.24
N ALA A 54 -19.31 25.34 -9.85
CA ALA A 54 -20.54 24.58 -10.07
C ALA A 54 -21.08 24.01 -8.74
N GLY A 55 -22.28 23.46 -8.77
CA GLY A 55 -22.87 22.78 -7.61
C GLY A 55 -22.07 21.56 -7.19
N ALA A 56 -22.04 21.25 -5.88
CA ALA A 56 -21.38 20.06 -5.38
C ALA A 56 -22.02 18.77 -5.97
N PRO A 57 -21.23 17.78 -6.39
CA PRO A 57 -21.78 16.49 -6.77
C PRO A 57 -22.49 15.83 -5.58
N PRO A 58 -23.47 14.95 -5.83
CA PRO A 58 -24.14 14.22 -4.75
C PRO A 58 -23.11 13.38 -3.98
N ARG A 59 -23.23 13.37 -2.65
CA ARG A 59 -22.46 12.47 -1.78
C ARG A 59 -23.10 11.10 -1.80
N GLU A 60 -22.31 10.11 -2.16
CA GLU A 60 -22.77 8.71 -2.26
C GLU A 60 -21.78 7.80 -1.51
N ALA A 61 -22.33 6.73 -0.92
CA ALA A 61 -21.55 5.66 -0.30
C ALA A 61 -21.54 4.42 -1.21
N PHE A 62 -20.40 3.79 -1.34
CA PHE A 62 -20.22 2.48 -1.96
C PHE A 62 -20.08 1.43 -0.87
N ALA A 63 -20.89 0.37 -0.93
CA ALA A 63 -20.86 -0.73 0.03
C ALA A 63 -20.63 -2.07 -0.66
N VAL A 64 -19.71 -2.88 -0.11
CA VAL A 64 -19.60 -4.30 -0.40
C VAL A 64 -20.15 -5.07 0.79
N THR A 65 -21.18 -5.89 0.58
CA THR A 65 -21.78 -6.70 1.63
C THR A 65 -21.70 -8.18 1.29
N PHE A 66 -21.45 -9.00 2.31
CA PHE A 66 -21.35 -10.45 2.18
C PHE A 66 -22.37 -11.16 3.08
N GLN A 67 -23.27 -11.90 2.46
CA GLN A 67 -24.28 -12.71 3.15
C GLN A 67 -23.72 -14.12 3.38
N ARG A 68 -23.14 -14.36 4.57
CA ARG A 68 -22.41 -15.60 4.91
C ARG A 68 -23.22 -16.88 4.68
N GLY A 69 -24.50 -16.89 5.03
CA GLY A 69 -25.34 -18.09 4.95
C GLY A 69 -25.54 -18.60 3.53
N GLU A 70 -25.54 -17.70 2.56
CA GLU A 70 -25.80 -17.96 1.15
C GLU A 70 -24.54 -17.81 0.28
N GLY A 71 -23.46 -17.25 0.84
CA GLY A 71 -22.22 -16.98 0.10
C GLY A 71 -22.38 -15.91 -0.98
N LEU A 72 -23.25 -14.93 -0.77
CA LEU A 72 -23.58 -13.91 -1.76
C LEU A 72 -22.89 -12.58 -1.47
N THR A 73 -22.15 -12.07 -2.45
CA THR A 73 -21.51 -10.76 -2.42
C THR A 73 -22.34 -9.76 -3.22
N HIS A 74 -22.64 -8.60 -2.62
CA HIS A 74 -23.33 -7.52 -3.31
C HIS A 74 -22.53 -6.24 -3.25
N GLU A 75 -22.52 -5.49 -4.36
CA GLU A 75 -22.13 -4.09 -4.40
C GLU A 75 -23.37 -3.20 -4.41
N THR A 76 -23.37 -2.17 -3.61
CA THR A 76 -24.53 -1.26 -3.46
C THR A 76 -24.02 0.18 -3.40
N VAL A 77 -24.65 1.07 -4.17
CA VAL A 77 -24.44 2.52 -4.07
C VAL A 77 -25.63 3.15 -3.37
N VAL A 78 -25.35 3.95 -2.36
CA VAL A 78 -26.33 4.66 -1.53
C VAL A 78 -26.14 6.17 -1.71
N SER A 79 -27.20 6.88 -2.06
CA SER A 79 -27.22 8.34 -2.05
C SER A 79 -27.49 8.85 -0.64
N LEU A 80 -26.52 9.55 -0.05
CA LEU A 80 -26.69 10.17 1.27
C LEU A 80 -27.66 11.35 1.23
N ALA A 81 -27.73 12.06 0.11
CA ALA A 81 -28.62 13.21 -0.05
C ALA A 81 -30.11 12.81 -0.09
N SER A 82 -30.44 11.71 -0.78
CA SER A 82 -31.83 11.23 -0.89
C SER A 82 -32.21 10.19 0.15
N GLY A 83 -31.23 9.57 0.84
CA GLY A 83 -31.45 8.44 1.73
C GLY A 83 -31.96 7.20 1.02
N GLN A 84 -31.55 6.95 -0.22
CA GLN A 84 -32.03 5.84 -1.05
C GLN A 84 -30.88 5.05 -1.66
N VAL A 85 -31.13 3.76 -1.93
CA VAL A 85 -30.26 2.92 -2.74
C VAL A 85 -30.35 3.35 -4.21
N VAL A 86 -29.22 3.72 -4.79
CA VAL A 86 -29.11 4.11 -6.21
C VAL A 86 -28.96 2.90 -7.11
N SER A 87 -28.12 1.94 -6.70
CA SER A 87 -27.91 0.70 -7.43
C SER A 87 -27.53 -0.43 -6.48
N ARG A 88 -27.87 -1.66 -6.87
CA ARG A 88 -27.43 -2.88 -6.18
C ARG A 88 -27.17 -3.96 -7.21
N ARG A 89 -26.01 -4.61 -7.08
CA ARG A 89 -25.56 -5.67 -8.00
C ARG A 89 -25.09 -6.88 -7.22
N LEU A 90 -25.56 -8.07 -7.60
CA LEU A 90 -24.98 -9.34 -7.15
C LEU A 90 -23.68 -9.61 -7.92
N ILE A 91 -22.64 -9.96 -7.22
CA ILE A 91 -21.36 -10.38 -7.79
C ILE A 91 -21.23 -11.89 -7.56
N GLU A 92 -21.43 -12.64 -8.63
CA GLU A 92 -21.49 -14.10 -8.54
C GLU A 92 -20.08 -14.73 -8.48
N GLY A 93 -19.94 -15.79 -7.67
CA GLY A 93 -18.75 -16.64 -7.65
C GLY A 93 -17.49 -16.03 -7.04
N VAL A 94 -17.61 -14.93 -6.30
CA VAL A 94 -16.48 -14.25 -5.67
C VAL A 94 -16.51 -14.40 -4.15
N GLN A 95 -15.32 -14.31 -3.55
CA GLN A 95 -15.15 -14.19 -2.11
C GLN A 95 -14.59 -12.78 -1.81
N PRO A 96 -15.30 -11.94 -1.05
CA PRO A 96 -14.78 -10.63 -0.67
C PRO A 96 -13.66 -10.77 0.38
N ALA A 97 -13.07 -9.65 0.78
CA ALA A 97 -12.03 -9.62 1.81
C ALA A 97 -12.49 -10.30 3.11
N ILE A 98 -11.54 -10.85 3.86
CA ILE A 98 -11.75 -11.46 5.18
C ILE A 98 -11.73 -10.32 6.21
N SER A 99 -12.77 -10.20 7.03
CA SER A 99 -12.84 -9.16 8.06
C SER A 99 -12.01 -9.50 9.31
N GLU A 100 -11.71 -8.48 10.12
CA GLU A 100 -11.00 -8.64 11.41
C GLU A 100 -11.74 -9.64 12.31
N GLU A 101 -13.08 -9.55 12.37
CA GLU A 101 -13.90 -10.47 13.16
C GLU A 101 -13.88 -11.92 12.62
N GLU A 102 -13.74 -12.09 11.29
CA GLU A 102 -13.56 -13.43 10.72
C GLU A 102 -12.19 -14.03 11.09
N PHE A 103 -11.15 -13.20 11.21
CA PHE A 103 -9.83 -13.66 11.68
C PHE A 103 -9.90 -14.17 13.10
N GLU A 104 -10.47 -13.38 14.02
CA GLU A 104 -10.63 -13.77 15.42
C GLU A 104 -11.47 -15.04 15.54
N ALA A 105 -12.66 -15.05 14.91
CA ALA A 105 -13.56 -16.19 14.93
C ALA A 105 -12.96 -17.47 14.32
N CYS A 106 -12.07 -17.35 13.35
CA CYS A 106 -11.33 -18.47 12.77
C CYS A 106 -10.38 -19.10 13.78
N GLY A 107 -9.59 -18.29 14.49
CA GLY A 107 -8.71 -18.73 15.56
C GLY A 107 -9.48 -19.40 16.71
N ASP A 108 -10.57 -18.78 17.14
CA ASP A 108 -11.45 -19.32 18.19
C ASP A 108 -12.06 -20.67 17.79
N ALA A 109 -12.50 -20.80 16.54
CA ALA A 109 -13.04 -22.06 16.03
C ALA A 109 -11.99 -23.18 16.06
N ALA A 110 -10.73 -22.89 15.69
CA ALA A 110 -9.64 -23.85 15.76
C ALA A 110 -9.36 -24.27 17.21
N LEU A 111 -9.25 -23.32 18.13
CA LEU A 111 -8.99 -23.56 19.55
C LEU A 111 -10.15 -24.29 20.28
N ALA A 112 -11.37 -24.16 19.78
CA ALA A 112 -12.53 -24.87 20.30
C ALA A 112 -12.68 -26.31 19.76
N ASP A 113 -11.99 -26.65 18.65
CA ASP A 113 -12.14 -27.93 17.98
C ASP A 113 -11.47 -29.07 18.78
N PRO A 114 -12.18 -30.20 19.04
CA PRO A 114 -11.63 -31.31 19.84
C PRO A 114 -10.41 -31.99 19.20
N GLU A 115 -10.32 -32.09 17.86
CA GLU A 115 -9.21 -32.73 17.16
C GLU A 115 -7.97 -31.85 17.21
N PHE A 116 -8.16 -30.54 17.00
CA PHE A 116 -7.08 -29.55 17.12
C PHE A 116 -6.53 -29.52 18.56
N ARG A 117 -7.41 -29.49 19.57
CA ARG A 117 -7.01 -29.57 21.01
C ARG A 117 -6.28 -30.87 21.33
N ALA A 118 -6.70 -32.00 20.77
CA ALA A 118 -5.97 -33.26 20.92
C ALA A 118 -4.56 -33.19 20.28
N GLY A 119 -4.42 -32.46 19.16
CA GLY A 119 -3.13 -32.15 18.54
C GLY A 119 -2.21 -31.33 19.45
N LEU A 120 -2.75 -30.29 20.10
CA LEU A 120 -2.02 -29.48 21.10
C LEU A 120 -1.60 -30.34 22.32
N ALA A 121 -2.52 -31.17 22.82
CA ALA A 121 -2.24 -32.06 23.97
C ALA A 121 -1.10 -33.05 23.65
N ARG A 122 -1.01 -33.61 22.43
CA ARG A 122 0.10 -34.45 21.99
C ARG A 122 1.45 -33.73 22.02
N ARG A 123 1.45 -32.42 21.89
CA ARG A 123 2.61 -31.52 21.94
C ARG A 123 2.89 -31.00 23.37
N GLY A 124 2.03 -31.32 24.34
CA GLY A 124 2.12 -30.81 25.71
C GLY A 124 1.82 -29.31 25.82
N ILE A 125 1.05 -28.75 24.88
CA ILE A 125 0.73 -27.32 24.79
C ILE A 125 -0.64 -27.07 25.43
N ASP A 126 -0.70 -26.04 26.29
CA ASP A 126 -1.94 -25.53 26.86
C ASP A 126 -2.69 -24.69 25.82
N PRO A 127 -3.91 -25.04 25.40
CA PRO A 127 -4.69 -24.28 24.46
C PRO A 127 -4.94 -22.82 24.84
N GLU A 128 -5.00 -22.51 26.16
CA GLU A 128 -5.22 -21.15 26.65
C GLU A 128 -3.98 -20.22 26.42
N ARG A 129 -2.87 -20.79 25.97
CA ARG A 129 -1.60 -20.12 25.68
C ARG A 129 -1.27 -20.14 24.18
N VAL A 130 -2.26 -20.41 23.33
CA VAL A 130 -2.07 -20.49 21.89
C VAL A 130 -2.71 -19.29 21.21
N LEU A 131 -1.94 -18.60 20.39
CA LEU A 131 -2.42 -17.68 19.39
C LEU A 131 -2.62 -18.47 18.09
N ALA A 132 -3.84 -18.53 17.58
CA ALA A 132 -4.16 -19.13 16.28
C ALA A 132 -4.57 -18.04 15.31
N GLU A 133 -3.69 -17.72 14.35
CA GLU A 133 -3.92 -16.69 13.36
C GLU A 133 -4.51 -17.27 12.08
N ALA A 134 -5.53 -16.60 11.55
CA ALA A 134 -6.12 -16.97 10.27
C ALA A 134 -5.28 -16.46 9.10
N TRP A 135 -5.21 -17.28 8.05
CA TRP A 135 -4.58 -16.92 6.78
C TRP A 135 -5.51 -17.25 5.62
N GLY A 136 -5.57 -16.37 4.64
CA GLY A 136 -6.25 -16.66 3.37
C GLY A 136 -5.62 -17.86 2.68
N ILE A 137 -6.43 -18.82 2.20
CA ILE A 137 -5.93 -20.02 1.53
C ILE A 137 -5.56 -19.76 0.05
N GLY A 138 -5.88 -18.57 -0.46
CA GLY A 138 -5.65 -18.24 -1.86
C GLY A 138 -6.37 -19.21 -2.81
N ALA A 139 -5.71 -19.66 -3.86
CA ALA A 139 -6.26 -20.62 -4.81
C ALA A 139 -5.91 -22.08 -4.47
N PHE A 140 -5.49 -22.35 -3.24
CA PHE A 140 -5.13 -23.70 -2.75
C PHE A 140 -6.28 -24.41 -2.03
N THR A 141 -7.49 -23.90 -2.12
CA THR A 141 -8.69 -24.55 -1.54
C THR A 141 -8.78 -26.00 -2.04
N PRO A 142 -8.80 -27.00 -1.13
CA PRO A 142 -8.97 -28.39 -1.53
C PRO A 142 -10.28 -28.60 -2.30
N GLU A 143 -10.28 -29.52 -3.27
CA GLU A 143 -11.40 -29.74 -4.19
C GLU A 143 -12.72 -30.04 -3.46
N GLU A 144 -12.67 -30.77 -2.35
CA GLU A 144 -13.86 -31.09 -1.52
C GLU A 144 -14.45 -29.86 -0.81
N PHE A 145 -13.73 -28.76 -0.75
CA PHE A 145 -14.19 -27.48 -0.19
C PHE A 145 -14.41 -26.42 -1.28
N ALA A 146 -14.40 -26.81 -2.54
CA ALA A 146 -14.62 -25.89 -3.65
C ALA A 146 -15.90 -25.07 -3.47
N GLY A 147 -15.83 -23.76 -3.70
CA GLY A 147 -16.94 -22.83 -3.52
C GLY A 147 -17.24 -22.43 -2.07
N ARG A 148 -16.56 -23.02 -1.08
CA ARG A 148 -16.68 -22.61 0.34
C ARG A 148 -15.66 -21.53 0.66
N ARG A 149 -15.98 -20.67 1.62
CA ARG A 149 -15.09 -19.64 2.14
C ARG A 149 -14.18 -20.26 3.19
N ILE A 150 -12.94 -20.56 2.80
CA ILE A 150 -11.98 -21.28 3.64
C ILE A 150 -10.82 -20.35 4.02
N ALA A 151 -10.46 -20.36 5.30
CA ALA A 151 -9.18 -19.89 5.81
C ALA A 151 -8.44 -21.05 6.48
N TRP A 152 -7.14 -20.87 6.73
CA TRP A 152 -6.36 -21.83 7.48
C TRP A 152 -5.60 -21.12 8.61
N THR A 153 -5.13 -21.85 9.61
CA THR A 153 -4.49 -21.27 10.80
C THR A 153 -3.00 -21.55 10.85
N LEU A 154 -2.21 -20.51 11.16
CA LEU A 154 -0.90 -20.64 11.77
C LEU A 154 -1.04 -20.43 13.28
N SER A 155 -0.33 -21.24 14.08
CA SER A 155 -0.47 -21.18 15.54
C SER A 155 0.87 -21.01 16.23
N PHE A 156 0.87 -20.25 17.32
CA PHE A 156 2.05 -19.90 18.10
C PHE A 156 1.78 -20.09 19.59
N TYR A 157 2.78 -20.57 20.32
CA TYR A 157 2.69 -20.73 21.76
C TYR A 157 3.23 -19.49 22.46
N ARG A 158 2.43 -18.89 23.34
CA ARG A 158 2.77 -17.73 24.18
C ARG A 158 2.77 -18.12 25.65
N PRO A 159 3.94 -18.29 26.30
CA PRO A 159 4.03 -18.63 27.71
C PRO A 159 3.33 -17.62 28.63
N ASP A 160 3.37 -16.35 28.27
CA ASP A 160 2.71 -15.23 28.96
C ASP A 160 2.31 -14.14 27.94
N ASP A 161 1.55 -13.15 28.39
CA ASP A 161 0.96 -12.12 27.52
C ASP A 161 2.00 -11.14 26.95
N ASP A 162 3.18 -11.00 27.59
CA ASP A 162 4.28 -10.14 27.15
C ASP A 162 5.30 -10.88 26.26
N SER A 163 5.13 -12.18 26.04
CA SER A 163 6.02 -12.95 25.18
C SER A 163 5.82 -12.61 23.71
N ASN A 164 6.92 -12.59 22.95
CA ASN A 164 6.87 -12.47 21.51
C ASN A 164 5.96 -13.55 20.91
N PRO A 165 4.86 -13.17 20.23
CA PRO A 165 3.91 -14.15 19.70
C PRO A 165 4.51 -15.09 18.66
N TYR A 166 5.53 -14.67 17.91
CA TYR A 166 6.11 -15.43 16.80
C TYR A 166 7.39 -16.20 17.17
N ALA A 167 7.78 -16.20 18.46
CA ALA A 167 8.99 -16.90 18.90
C ALA A 167 8.84 -18.41 18.97
N ARG A 168 7.61 -18.93 19.06
CA ARG A 168 7.36 -20.37 19.24
C ARG A 168 6.23 -20.87 18.33
N PRO A 169 6.48 -20.99 17.01
CA PRO A 169 5.51 -21.57 16.08
C PRO A 169 5.20 -23.02 16.45
N ILE A 170 3.92 -23.39 16.39
CA ILE A 170 3.42 -24.74 16.60
C ILE A 170 3.41 -25.46 15.24
N GLU A 171 4.56 -25.96 14.86
CA GLU A 171 4.75 -26.59 13.57
C GLU A 171 4.00 -27.93 13.45
N GLY A 172 3.47 -28.19 12.25
CA GLY A 172 2.81 -29.44 11.92
C GLY A 172 1.39 -29.61 12.45
N LEU A 173 0.77 -28.56 13.02
CA LEU A 173 -0.63 -28.58 13.45
C LEU A 173 -1.37 -27.36 12.90
N TYR A 174 -2.35 -27.62 12.01
CA TYR A 174 -3.08 -26.56 11.30
C TYR A 174 -4.57 -26.91 11.24
N ALA A 175 -5.43 -25.89 11.18
CA ALA A 175 -6.86 -26.07 10.96
C ALA A 175 -7.29 -25.36 9.67
N LEU A 176 -8.10 -26.03 8.86
CA LEU A 176 -8.88 -25.41 7.79
C LEU A 176 -10.25 -25.09 8.36
N VAL A 177 -10.64 -23.84 8.29
CA VAL A 177 -11.89 -23.34 8.88
C VAL A 177 -12.82 -22.83 7.78
N ASP A 178 -14.06 -23.27 7.80
CA ASP A 178 -15.12 -22.72 6.98
C ASP A 178 -15.70 -21.48 7.64
N LEU A 179 -15.38 -20.31 7.09
CA LEU A 179 -15.77 -19.01 7.62
C LEU A 179 -17.28 -18.74 7.47
N ASN A 180 -17.99 -19.42 6.56
CA ASN A 180 -19.44 -19.27 6.44
C ASN A 180 -20.18 -19.80 7.66
N VAL A 181 -19.64 -20.83 8.32
CA VAL A 181 -20.25 -21.49 9.47
C VAL A 181 -19.40 -21.39 10.74
N LEU A 182 -18.19 -20.84 10.64
CA LEU A 182 -17.20 -20.71 11.72
C LEU A 182 -16.93 -22.05 12.41
N LYS A 183 -16.55 -23.05 11.61
CA LYS A 183 -16.22 -24.40 12.08
C LYS A 183 -15.03 -24.96 11.36
N VAL A 184 -14.23 -25.73 12.09
CA VAL A 184 -13.15 -26.50 11.50
C VAL A 184 -13.71 -27.49 10.49
N ALA A 185 -13.22 -27.40 9.27
CA ALA A 185 -13.55 -28.31 8.16
C ALA A 185 -12.58 -29.50 8.13
N ARG A 186 -11.34 -29.28 8.55
CA ARG A 186 -10.27 -30.30 8.61
C ARG A 186 -9.16 -29.85 9.55
N VAL A 187 -8.62 -30.76 10.34
CA VAL A 187 -7.35 -30.61 11.04
C VAL A 187 -6.25 -31.33 10.27
N LEU A 188 -5.10 -30.67 10.12
CA LEU A 188 -3.88 -31.28 9.59
C LEU A 188 -2.89 -31.44 10.75
N ASP A 189 -2.59 -32.70 11.14
CA ASP A 189 -1.57 -33.03 12.11
C ASP A 189 -0.47 -33.85 11.41
N LEU A 190 0.59 -33.14 11.01
CA LEU A 190 1.70 -33.65 10.19
C LEU A 190 2.88 -34.15 11.04
N GLY A 191 2.71 -34.23 12.35
CA GLY A 191 3.74 -34.63 13.29
C GLY A 191 4.14 -33.52 14.25
N VAL A 192 5.05 -33.83 15.16
CA VAL A 192 5.47 -32.94 16.24
C VAL A 192 6.88 -32.42 15.96
N THR A 193 7.01 -31.11 15.80
CA THR A 193 8.29 -30.41 15.85
C THR A 193 8.42 -29.78 17.22
N PRO A 194 9.56 -29.90 17.92
CA PRO A 194 9.76 -29.23 19.21
C PRO A 194 9.60 -27.72 19.08
N LEU A 195 9.03 -27.09 20.11
CA LEU A 195 8.96 -25.62 20.18
C LEU A 195 10.37 -25.04 20.30
N ALA A 196 10.60 -23.89 19.65
CA ALA A 196 11.82 -23.11 19.83
C ALA A 196 12.00 -22.75 21.31
N PRO A 197 13.21 -22.93 21.88
CA PRO A 197 13.43 -22.73 23.32
C PRO A 197 13.47 -21.27 23.73
N ASN A 198 13.91 -20.37 22.85
CA ASN A 198 14.15 -18.96 23.16
C ASN A 198 12.89 -18.10 23.00
N GLY A 199 12.85 -16.95 23.70
CA GLY A 199 11.69 -16.06 23.75
C GLY A 199 11.66 -14.99 22.66
N GLY A 200 12.81 -14.64 22.08
CA GLY A 200 12.89 -13.57 21.10
C GLY A 200 12.26 -12.28 21.62
N ASP A 201 12.56 -11.89 22.84
CA ASP A 201 11.93 -10.74 23.49
C ASP A 201 12.43 -9.42 22.91
N TYR A 202 11.55 -8.44 22.79
CA TYR A 202 11.84 -7.09 22.29
C TYR A 202 11.36 -5.96 23.22
N LEU A 203 10.61 -6.29 24.27
CA LEU A 203 10.17 -5.29 25.24
C LEU A 203 11.36 -4.80 26.08
N PRO A 204 11.43 -3.49 26.42
CA PRO A 204 12.57 -2.93 27.17
C PRO A 204 12.89 -3.66 28.45
N GLU A 205 11.88 -4.18 29.14
CA GLU A 205 12.02 -4.90 30.43
C GLU A 205 12.69 -6.27 30.26
N ARG A 206 12.73 -6.81 29.04
CA ARG A 206 13.23 -8.16 28.73
C ARG A 206 14.49 -8.18 27.86
N THR A 207 14.82 -7.07 27.17
CA THR A 207 15.97 -7.00 26.25
C THR A 207 17.31 -6.72 26.93
N GLY A 208 17.32 -6.37 28.22
CA GLY A 208 18.51 -5.97 28.97
C GLY A 208 18.74 -4.45 28.97
N PRO A 209 19.94 -3.99 29.36
CA PRO A 209 20.17 -2.56 29.52
C PRO A 209 20.09 -1.82 28.17
N LEU A 210 19.30 -0.75 28.14
CA LEU A 210 19.22 0.14 27.00
C LEU A 210 20.46 1.04 26.91
N ARG A 211 20.73 1.60 25.72
CA ARG A 211 21.82 2.58 25.52
C ARG A 211 21.54 3.86 26.33
N ASP A 212 22.57 4.41 26.95
CA ASP A 212 22.50 5.63 27.76
C ASP A 212 23.22 6.85 27.11
N ASP A 213 23.84 6.64 25.96
CA ASP A 213 24.60 7.65 25.21
C ASP A 213 23.79 8.40 24.15
N LEU A 214 22.54 7.98 23.87
CA LEU A 214 21.67 8.62 22.91
C LEU A 214 21.13 9.95 23.46
N LYS A 215 21.43 11.06 22.76
CA LYS A 215 20.91 12.39 23.12
C LYS A 215 19.62 12.68 22.38
N GLN A 216 18.72 13.40 23.05
CA GLN A 216 17.43 13.77 22.47
C GLN A 216 17.62 14.68 21.25
N LEU A 217 16.90 14.37 20.16
CA LEU A 217 16.72 15.22 18.99
C LEU A 217 15.34 15.85 19.01
N GLN A 218 15.28 17.16 18.79
CA GLN A 218 13.99 17.89 18.71
C GLN A 218 13.92 18.64 17.38
N VAL A 219 12.74 18.66 16.78
CA VAL A 219 12.40 19.50 15.62
C VAL A 219 11.53 20.64 16.12
N HIS A 220 11.96 21.89 15.92
CA HIS A 220 11.27 23.07 16.37
C HIS A 220 11.05 24.05 15.21
N GLN A 221 9.80 24.51 15.06
CA GLN A 221 9.37 25.52 14.08
C GLN A 221 8.81 26.73 14.83
N PRO A 222 9.66 27.72 15.20
CA PRO A 222 9.27 28.82 16.10
C PRO A 222 8.17 29.71 15.51
N ASP A 223 8.11 29.84 14.19
CA ASP A 223 7.11 30.66 13.47
C ASP A 223 5.88 29.85 13.04
N GLY A 224 5.78 28.58 13.47
CA GLY A 224 4.73 27.66 13.08
C GLY A 224 5.04 26.88 11.80
N VAL A 225 4.07 26.11 11.35
CA VAL A 225 4.14 25.27 10.15
C VAL A 225 3.88 26.07 8.88
N SER A 226 4.43 25.60 7.73
CA SER A 226 4.23 26.26 6.43
C SER A 226 3.10 25.60 5.61
N PHE A 227 2.19 24.89 6.26
CA PHE A 227 1.04 24.25 5.62
C PHE A 227 -0.27 24.59 6.32
N THR A 228 -1.36 24.38 5.62
CA THR A 228 -2.72 24.47 6.16
C THR A 228 -3.50 23.22 5.80
N VAL A 229 -4.41 22.84 6.69
CA VAL A 229 -5.36 21.74 6.52
C VAL A 229 -6.75 22.30 6.72
N ASP A 230 -7.61 22.16 5.69
CA ASP A 230 -9.02 22.57 5.74
C ASP A 230 -9.87 21.33 5.39
N GLY A 231 -10.48 20.71 6.41
CA GLY A 231 -11.02 19.37 6.29
C GLY A 231 -9.92 18.40 5.88
N HIS A 232 -10.02 17.83 4.70
CA HIS A 232 -9.02 16.94 4.10
C HIS A 232 -8.20 17.60 2.98
N GLU A 233 -8.46 18.86 2.64
CA GLU A 233 -7.65 19.60 1.67
C GLU A 233 -6.40 20.16 2.34
N VAL A 234 -5.25 19.81 1.78
CA VAL A 234 -3.92 20.20 2.26
C VAL A 234 -3.30 21.19 1.29
N SER A 235 -2.78 22.28 1.86
CA SER A 235 -1.97 23.27 1.14
C SER A 235 -0.61 23.38 1.79
N TRP A 236 0.45 23.09 1.03
CA TRP A 236 1.83 23.28 1.47
C TRP A 236 2.65 24.02 0.42
N GLN A 237 3.04 25.24 0.72
CA GLN A 237 3.75 26.12 -0.21
C GLN A 237 3.00 26.20 -1.57
N ARG A 238 3.52 25.56 -2.61
CA ARG A 238 2.88 25.52 -3.94
C ARG A 238 2.06 24.26 -4.20
N TRP A 239 2.11 23.27 -3.32
CA TRP A 239 1.33 22.05 -3.43
C TRP A 239 -0.08 22.19 -2.89
N ARG A 240 -1.02 21.54 -3.55
CA ARG A 240 -2.42 21.41 -3.15
C ARG A 240 -2.88 20.00 -3.47
N PHE A 241 -3.52 19.33 -2.54
CA PHE A 241 -4.08 17.99 -2.72
C PHE A 241 -5.11 17.69 -1.65
N VAL A 242 -5.89 16.61 -1.83
CA VAL A 242 -6.87 16.11 -0.86
C VAL A 242 -6.39 14.77 -0.32
N VAL A 243 -6.44 14.61 0.98
CA VAL A 243 -6.13 13.35 1.66
C VAL A 243 -7.41 12.54 1.79
N GLY A 244 -7.45 11.39 1.12
CA GLY A 244 -8.53 10.43 1.19
C GLY A 244 -8.15 9.22 2.04
N PHE A 245 -9.16 8.40 2.33
CA PHE A 245 -9.01 7.14 3.03
C PHE A 245 -10.10 6.17 2.59
N SER A 246 -9.74 4.90 2.42
CA SER A 246 -10.71 3.83 2.16
C SER A 246 -10.42 2.60 2.99
N PRO A 247 -11.42 1.77 3.33
CA PRO A 247 -11.21 0.51 4.05
C PRO A 247 -10.26 -0.43 3.30
N ARG A 248 -10.26 -0.40 1.98
CA ARG A 248 -9.42 -1.29 1.17
C ARG A 248 -7.97 -0.83 1.06
N GLU A 249 -7.74 0.43 0.66
CA GLU A 249 -6.40 0.94 0.30
C GLU A 249 -5.72 1.74 1.42
N GLY A 250 -6.44 2.02 2.53
CA GLY A 250 -5.97 2.96 3.55
C GLY A 250 -5.83 4.37 3.00
N LEU A 251 -4.63 4.95 3.10
CA LEU A 251 -4.31 6.31 2.64
C LEU A 251 -4.38 6.43 1.11
N VAL A 252 -5.14 7.41 0.65
CA VAL A 252 -5.28 7.79 -0.77
C VAL A 252 -5.02 9.28 -0.93
N LEU A 253 -4.35 9.69 -1.99
CA LEU A 253 -4.17 11.10 -2.34
C LEU A 253 -4.96 11.43 -3.60
N HIS A 254 -5.65 12.57 -3.57
CA HIS A 254 -6.47 13.04 -4.69
C HIS A 254 -6.07 14.43 -5.14
N ASN A 255 -6.30 14.71 -6.42
CA ASN A 255 -6.25 16.03 -7.03
C ASN A 255 -4.96 16.79 -6.71
N ILE A 256 -3.82 16.12 -6.91
CA ILE A 256 -2.49 16.66 -6.65
C ILE A 256 -2.17 17.71 -7.71
N ARG A 257 -1.96 18.95 -7.25
CA ARG A 257 -1.75 20.14 -8.10
C ARG A 257 -0.56 20.94 -7.57
N TYR A 258 0.08 21.68 -8.48
CA TYR A 258 1.17 22.60 -8.16
C TYR A 258 0.85 24.01 -8.65
N ALA A 259 0.91 25.00 -7.78
CA ALA A 259 0.70 26.40 -8.12
C ALA A 259 1.94 26.97 -8.83
N ASP A 260 1.80 27.34 -10.10
CA ASP A 260 2.88 27.89 -10.94
C ASP A 260 2.36 29.02 -11.83
N GLY A 261 3.02 30.17 -11.82
CA GLY A 261 2.67 31.31 -12.67
C GLY A 261 1.24 31.82 -12.50
N GLY A 262 0.65 31.73 -11.30
CA GLY A 262 -0.73 32.13 -11.03
C GLY A 262 -1.80 31.14 -11.46
N ARG A 263 -1.41 29.93 -11.88
CA ARG A 263 -2.31 28.81 -12.23
C ARG A 263 -2.05 27.62 -11.32
N GLU A 264 -3.08 26.87 -11.01
CA GLU A 264 -2.95 25.53 -10.44
C GLU A 264 -2.83 24.51 -11.56
N ARG A 265 -1.72 23.81 -11.59
CA ARG A 265 -1.36 22.84 -12.63
C ARG A 265 -1.55 21.43 -12.08
N PRO A 266 -2.44 20.63 -12.66
CA PRO A 266 -2.64 19.26 -12.22
C PRO A 266 -1.42 18.39 -12.55
N VAL A 267 -1.11 17.46 -11.66
CA VAL A 267 -0.01 16.48 -11.80
C VAL A 267 -0.56 15.07 -11.78
N CYS A 268 -1.34 14.72 -10.76
CA CYS A 268 -1.92 13.40 -10.58
C CYS A 268 -3.30 13.54 -9.92
N TYR A 269 -4.32 12.92 -10.51
CA TYR A 269 -5.69 13.01 -9.97
C TYR A 269 -5.91 12.07 -8.78
N ARG A 270 -5.34 10.84 -8.82
CA ARG A 270 -5.45 9.87 -7.75
C ARG A 270 -4.15 9.05 -7.63
N ALA A 271 -3.66 8.90 -6.42
CA ALA A 271 -2.48 8.10 -6.10
C ALA A 271 -2.75 7.25 -4.85
N SER A 272 -2.49 5.93 -4.94
CA SER A 272 -2.69 4.99 -3.83
C SER A 272 -1.84 3.75 -3.99
N PHE A 273 -1.60 3.04 -2.87
CA PHE A 273 -1.09 1.67 -2.88
C PHE A 273 -2.29 0.73 -3.08
N ALA A 274 -2.50 0.29 -4.32
CA ALA A 274 -3.72 -0.38 -4.74
C ALA A 274 -3.70 -1.90 -4.52
N GLU A 275 -2.52 -2.51 -4.32
CA GLU A 275 -2.38 -3.92 -3.93
C GLU A 275 -1.01 -4.20 -3.31
N LEU A 276 -0.98 -5.12 -2.35
CA LEU A 276 0.20 -5.71 -1.76
C LEU A 276 0.13 -7.22 -1.92
N VAL A 277 1.22 -7.84 -2.39
CA VAL A 277 1.31 -9.30 -2.49
C VAL A 277 2.60 -9.79 -1.85
N ILE A 278 2.47 -10.75 -0.95
CA ILE A 278 3.60 -11.31 -0.19
C ILE A 278 3.69 -12.83 -0.45
N PRO A 279 4.39 -13.25 -1.52
CA PRO A 279 4.63 -14.65 -1.78
C PRO A 279 5.79 -15.21 -0.93
N TYR A 280 5.54 -16.31 -0.23
CA TYR A 280 6.55 -17.06 0.51
C TYR A 280 7.14 -18.19 -0.32
N GLY A 281 8.41 -18.49 -0.10
CA GLY A 281 9.19 -19.45 -0.88
C GLY A 281 9.27 -20.86 -0.29
N ASP A 282 8.51 -21.20 0.75
CA ASP A 282 8.51 -22.53 1.36
C ASP A 282 7.54 -23.48 0.64
N PRO A 283 8.03 -24.56 0.00
CA PRO A 283 7.18 -25.50 -0.72
C PRO A 283 6.51 -26.56 0.17
N ARG A 284 6.82 -26.62 1.46
CA ARG A 284 6.22 -27.59 2.38
C ARG A 284 4.74 -27.31 2.57
N GLU A 285 3.92 -28.33 2.62
CA GLU A 285 2.49 -28.17 2.90
C GLU A 285 2.27 -28.00 4.43
N PRO A 286 1.46 -27.03 4.89
CA PRO A 286 0.69 -26.06 4.10
C PRO A 286 1.41 -24.72 3.86
N HIS A 287 2.69 -24.55 4.22
CA HIS A 287 3.45 -23.30 4.04
C HIS A 287 3.45 -22.80 2.58
N SER A 288 3.35 -23.73 1.61
CA SER A 288 3.20 -23.38 0.18
C SER A 288 1.91 -22.60 -0.14
N TRP A 289 0.94 -22.55 0.79
CA TRP A 289 -0.29 -21.75 0.63
C TRP A 289 -0.11 -20.31 1.05
N THR A 290 0.98 -20.00 1.77
CA THR A 290 1.26 -18.66 2.28
C THR A 290 1.55 -17.68 1.12
N ASN A 291 0.55 -16.90 0.76
CA ASN A 291 0.60 -15.93 -0.32
C ASN A 291 -0.52 -14.90 -0.09
N ALA A 292 -0.24 -13.85 0.67
CA ALA A 292 -1.21 -12.85 1.07
C ALA A 292 -1.37 -11.75 0.01
N PHE A 293 -2.60 -11.29 -0.18
CA PHE A 293 -2.96 -10.06 -0.90
C PHE A 293 -3.52 -9.08 0.14
N ASP A 294 -2.63 -8.35 0.81
CA ASP A 294 -2.99 -7.60 2.02
C ASP A 294 -4.07 -6.53 1.78
N VAL A 295 -4.06 -5.89 0.61
CA VAL A 295 -5.11 -4.93 0.24
C VAL A 295 -6.39 -5.66 -0.19
N GLY A 296 -6.25 -6.67 -1.05
CA GLY A 296 -7.41 -7.31 -1.68
C GLY A 296 -8.08 -8.41 -0.86
N GLU A 297 -7.33 -9.14 -0.04
CA GLU A 297 -7.84 -10.24 0.79
C GLU A 297 -8.25 -9.78 2.20
N TYR A 298 -7.69 -8.65 2.69
CA TYR A 298 -7.93 -8.18 4.06
C TYR A 298 -8.43 -6.74 4.11
N GLY A 299 -7.87 -5.85 3.28
CA GLY A 299 -8.08 -4.42 3.37
C GLY A 299 -7.20 -3.79 4.45
N ILE A 300 -6.32 -2.87 4.05
CA ILE A 300 -5.35 -2.26 4.97
C ILE A 300 -5.91 -1.06 5.76
N GLY A 301 -7.09 -0.55 5.37
CA GLY A 301 -7.71 0.58 6.06
C GLY A 301 -8.04 0.27 7.53
N PRO A 302 -8.81 -0.78 7.84
CA PRO A 302 -9.09 -1.17 9.23
C PRO A 302 -7.86 -1.51 10.05
N LEU A 303 -6.77 -1.95 9.40
CA LEU A 303 -5.50 -2.32 10.02
C LEU A 303 -4.56 -1.12 10.24
N THR A 304 -5.02 0.09 9.95
CA THR A 304 -4.23 1.32 10.16
C THR A 304 -4.06 1.60 11.65
N ASN A 305 -2.83 1.97 12.03
CA ASN A 305 -2.47 2.28 13.42
C ASN A 305 -2.85 3.72 13.80
N SER A 306 -3.20 3.90 15.07
CA SER A 306 -3.27 5.21 15.72
C SER A 306 -1.85 5.70 16.02
N LEU A 307 -1.40 6.77 15.36
CA LEU A 307 -0.03 7.25 15.44
C LEU A 307 0.24 8.09 16.69
N THR A 308 1.45 7.99 17.22
CA THR A 308 1.87 8.64 18.45
C THR A 308 3.02 9.61 18.21
N LEU A 309 2.82 10.88 18.61
CA LEU A 309 3.86 11.90 18.55
C LEU A 309 5.09 11.50 19.37
N GLY A 310 6.25 11.61 18.75
CA GLY A 310 7.55 11.27 19.35
C GLY A 310 7.98 9.83 19.17
N CYS A 311 7.04 8.95 18.73
CA CYS A 311 7.32 7.57 18.34
C CYS A 311 7.28 7.42 16.82
N ASP A 312 6.12 7.62 16.22
CA ASP A 312 5.90 7.44 14.77
C ASP A 312 6.26 8.68 13.95
N CYS A 313 6.10 9.85 14.53
CA CYS A 313 6.35 11.15 13.90
C CYS A 313 7.08 12.09 14.86
N LEU A 314 7.90 13.00 14.32
CA LEU A 314 8.65 13.99 15.09
C LEU A 314 8.47 15.39 14.52
N GLY A 315 8.23 16.39 15.39
CA GLY A 315 8.09 17.79 15.03
C GLY A 315 6.69 18.35 15.29
N HIS A 316 6.29 19.35 14.51
CA HIS A 316 4.95 19.94 14.56
C HIS A 316 4.03 19.14 13.63
N ILE A 317 3.15 18.34 14.22
CA ILE A 317 2.33 17.36 13.51
C ILE A 317 0.87 17.82 13.48
N SER A 318 0.22 17.63 12.33
CA SER A 318 -1.24 17.57 12.21
C SER A 318 -1.64 16.14 11.89
N TYR A 319 -2.69 15.67 12.54
CA TYR A 319 -3.23 14.34 12.29
C TYR A 319 -4.61 14.45 11.63
N LEU A 320 -4.93 13.46 10.80
CA LEU A 320 -6.29 13.19 10.37
C LEU A 320 -6.71 11.83 10.90
N ASP A 321 -7.95 11.79 11.41
CA ASP A 321 -8.59 10.54 11.80
C ASP A 321 -9.11 9.81 10.56
N ALA A 322 -9.25 8.50 10.66
CA ALA A 322 -9.93 7.70 9.67
C ALA A 322 -11.16 7.03 10.27
N HIS A 323 -12.16 6.80 9.43
CA HIS A 323 -13.40 6.18 9.85
C HIS A 323 -13.69 4.96 9.00
N VAL A 324 -13.98 3.85 9.66
CA VAL A 324 -14.36 2.59 9.03
C VAL A 324 -15.66 2.07 9.65
N CYS A 325 -16.31 1.14 8.99
CA CYS A 325 -17.54 0.54 9.49
C CYS A 325 -17.22 -0.82 10.14
N HIS A 326 -17.77 -1.07 11.34
CA HIS A 326 -17.68 -2.40 11.95
C HIS A 326 -18.46 -3.40 11.08
N PRO A 327 -17.83 -4.49 10.62
CA PRO A 327 -18.45 -5.35 9.59
C PRO A 327 -19.76 -5.99 10.03
N VAL A 328 -19.91 -6.38 11.30
CA VAL A 328 -21.09 -7.09 11.80
C VAL A 328 -22.19 -6.12 12.27
N THR A 329 -21.82 -5.10 13.04
CA THR A 329 -22.82 -4.18 13.64
C THR A 329 -23.19 -3.02 12.73
N GLY A 330 -22.30 -2.65 11.82
CA GLY A 330 -22.43 -1.46 10.98
C GLY A 330 -22.16 -0.14 11.73
N GLU A 331 -21.66 -0.21 12.95
CA GLU A 331 -21.30 0.99 13.72
C GLU A 331 -20.02 1.62 13.19
N PRO A 332 -19.94 2.94 13.09
CA PRO A 332 -18.69 3.62 12.74
C PRO A 332 -17.62 3.42 13.82
N LYS A 333 -16.42 3.05 13.39
CA LYS A 333 -15.20 2.95 14.22
C LYS A 333 -14.23 4.04 13.77
N THR A 334 -13.78 4.88 14.69
CA THR A 334 -12.75 5.90 14.41
C THR A 334 -11.38 5.37 14.78
N ILE A 335 -10.43 5.52 13.86
CA ILE A 335 -9.00 5.32 14.08
C ILE A 335 -8.42 6.72 14.26
N GLU A 336 -8.16 7.09 15.51
CA GLU A 336 -7.60 8.39 15.84
C GLU A 336 -6.17 8.52 15.32
N ASN A 337 -5.78 9.70 14.80
CA ASN A 337 -4.42 9.96 14.29
C ASN A 337 -3.97 8.95 13.22
N ALA A 338 -4.85 8.51 12.36
CA ALA A 338 -4.54 7.49 11.34
C ALA A 338 -3.55 7.98 10.28
N ILE A 339 -3.54 9.27 9.99
CA ILE A 339 -2.68 9.89 8.98
C ILE A 339 -1.91 11.05 9.61
N CYS A 340 -0.59 11.05 9.41
CA CYS A 340 0.33 12.06 9.91
C CYS A 340 0.70 13.04 8.79
N LEU A 341 0.63 14.34 9.09
CA LEU A 341 0.97 15.45 8.21
C LEU A 341 2.02 16.32 8.87
N HIS A 342 3.20 16.48 8.28
CA HIS A 342 4.26 17.32 8.84
C HIS A 342 5.31 17.75 7.80
N GLU A 343 6.21 18.63 8.22
CA GLU A 343 7.37 19.05 7.45
C GLU A 343 8.64 18.42 8.01
N GLU A 344 9.55 18.05 7.11
CA GLU A 344 10.89 17.59 7.47
C GLU A 344 11.97 18.40 6.77
N ASP A 345 13.14 18.55 7.42
CA ASP A 345 14.37 18.95 6.74
C ASP A 345 14.85 17.78 5.86
N ALA A 346 15.00 18.04 4.56
CA ALA A 346 15.48 17.05 3.59
C ALA A 346 16.90 17.37 3.07
N GLY A 347 17.66 18.11 3.85
CA GLY A 347 19.06 18.40 3.57
C GLY A 347 19.27 19.52 2.54
N LEU A 348 20.04 19.25 1.53
CA LEU A 348 20.44 20.22 0.50
C LEU A 348 19.45 20.22 -0.66
N LEU A 349 18.83 21.39 -0.95
CA LEU A 349 17.99 21.57 -2.12
C LEU A 349 18.80 21.88 -3.38
N TRP A 350 19.64 22.93 -3.29
CA TRP A 350 20.63 23.26 -4.31
C TRP A 350 21.76 24.10 -3.74
N LYS A 351 22.93 24.03 -4.37
CA LYS A 351 24.13 24.79 -3.99
C LYS A 351 24.95 25.11 -5.22
N HIS A 352 25.51 26.31 -5.25
CA HIS A 352 26.59 26.70 -6.15
C HIS A 352 27.62 27.51 -5.38
N PHE A 353 28.92 27.19 -5.61
CA PHE A 353 30.04 27.99 -5.18
C PHE A 353 30.77 28.49 -6.43
N ASP A 354 30.78 29.78 -6.61
CA ASP A 354 31.52 30.42 -7.70
C ASP A 354 33.00 30.59 -7.26
N VAL A 355 33.85 29.81 -7.89
CA VAL A 355 35.30 29.77 -7.55
C VAL A 355 35.98 31.11 -7.83
N ASP A 356 35.56 31.84 -8.89
CA ASP A 356 36.20 33.08 -9.29
C ASP A 356 35.86 34.25 -8.38
N SER A 357 34.61 34.35 -7.96
CA SER A 357 34.15 35.42 -7.04
C SER A 357 34.19 35.02 -5.57
N GLY A 358 34.40 33.73 -5.25
CA GLY A 358 34.33 33.18 -3.90
C GLY A 358 32.92 33.21 -3.30
N ARG A 359 31.90 33.46 -4.10
CA ARG A 359 30.49 33.55 -3.63
C ARG A 359 29.85 32.19 -3.57
N ALA A 360 29.18 31.89 -2.45
CA ALA A 360 28.38 30.70 -2.25
C ALA A 360 26.90 31.04 -2.15
N GLU A 361 26.09 30.30 -2.86
CA GLU A 361 24.63 30.31 -2.71
C GLU A 361 24.15 28.90 -2.37
N VAL A 362 23.30 28.78 -1.36
CA VAL A 362 22.77 27.49 -0.89
C VAL A 362 21.34 27.63 -0.42
N ARG A 363 20.54 26.58 -0.69
CA ARG A 363 19.18 26.46 -0.13
C ARG A 363 19.00 25.10 0.53
N ARG A 364 18.35 25.10 1.69
CA ARG A 364 17.93 23.88 2.39
C ARG A 364 16.67 23.35 1.75
N SER A 365 16.57 22.01 1.64
CA SER A 365 15.38 21.34 1.21
C SER A 365 14.43 21.11 2.39
N ARG A 366 13.17 21.42 2.20
CA ARG A 366 12.08 20.88 3.01
C ARG A 366 11.25 19.94 2.19
N ARG A 367 10.66 18.94 2.84
CA ARG A 367 9.63 18.10 2.25
C ARG A 367 8.41 18.08 3.17
N PHE A 368 7.26 17.98 2.55
CA PHE A 368 6.02 17.73 3.24
C PHE A 368 5.73 16.25 3.23
N VAL A 369 5.33 15.71 4.35
CA VAL A 369 5.11 14.29 4.58
C VAL A 369 3.64 14.02 4.81
N VAL A 370 3.10 13.05 4.09
CA VAL A 370 1.80 12.41 4.37
C VAL A 370 2.08 10.94 4.59
N SER A 371 1.78 10.43 5.78
CA SER A 371 2.11 9.04 6.12
C SER A 371 1.03 8.35 6.93
N SER A 372 0.97 7.03 6.78
CA SER A 372 0.17 6.13 7.61
C SER A 372 0.95 4.84 7.84
N VAL A 373 0.64 4.13 8.93
CA VAL A 373 1.25 2.85 9.27
C VAL A 373 0.14 1.82 9.42
N VAL A 374 0.37 0.62 8.92
CA VAL A 374 -0.56 -0.50 9.05
C VAL A 374 0.16 -1.72 9.61
N THR A 375 -0.54 -2.48 10.46
CA THR A 375 -0.08 -3.78 10.96
C THR A 375 -0.86 -4.88 10.26
N VAL A 376 -0.18 -5.69 9.46
CA VAL A 376 -0.80 -6.85 8.81
C VAL A 376 -0.22 -8.12 9.44
N GLY A 377 -0.94 -8.68 10.39
CA GLY A 377 -0.48 -9.82 11.18
C GLY A 377 0.81 -9.50 11.93
N ASN A 378 1.94 -9.95 11.39
CA ASN A 378 3.27 -9.81 11.97
C ASN A 378 4.10 -8.64 11.38
N TYR A 379 3.69 -8.08 10.26
CA TYR A 379 4.43 -7.04 9.54
C TYR A 379 3.85 -5.64 9.75
N GLU A 380 4.77 -4.67 9.83
CA GLU A 380 4.46 -3.25 9.81
C GLU A 380 4.83 -2.66 8.45
N TYR A 381 3.89 -2.01 7.79
CA TYR A 381 4.12 -1.24 6.59
C TYR A 381 3.82 0.22 6.85
N ALA A 382 4.84 1.08 6.77
CA ALA A 382 4.67 2.52 6.86
C ALA A 382 4.74 3.12 5.45
N PHE A 383 3.63 3.71 5.02
CA PHE A 383 3.46 4.34 3.71
C PHE A 383 3.72 5.81 3.81
N TYR A 384 4.60 6.33 2.96
CA TYR A 384 4.98 7.73 2.91
C TYR A 384 4.79 8.31 1.51
N TRP A 385 4.19 9.49 1.45
CA TRP A 385 4.22 10.37 0.31
C TRP A 385 4.95 11.64 0.70
N TYR A 386 6.02 11.96 -0.03
CA TYR A 386 6.81 13.16 0.18
C TYR A 386 6.63 14.13 -0.98
N PHE A 387 6.35 15.37 -0.67
CA PHE A 387 6.28 16.47 -1.62
C PHE A 387 7.47 17.38 -1.44
N TYR A 388 8.15 17.71 -2.52
CA TYR A 388 9.37 18.53 -2.49
C TYR A 388 9.13 19.90 -3.11
N GLN A 389 9.98 20.88 -2.72
CA GLN A 389 9.92 22.26 -3.20
C GLN A 389 10.29 22.40 -4.68
N ASP A 390 11.01 21.43 -5.25
CA ASP A 390 11.37 21.38 -6.67
C ASP A 390 10.28 20.78 -7.57
N GLY A 391 9.12 20.49 -7.01
CA GLY A 391 7.99 19.88 -7.73
C GLY A 391 8.07 18.34 -7.81
N SER A 392 9.04 17.70 -7.18
CA SER A 392 9.13 16.24 -7.11
C SER A 392 8.17 15.66 -6.07
N ILE A 393 7.71 14.43 -6.33
CA ILE A 393 6.94 13.60 -5.39
C ILE A 393 7.70 12.29 -5.22
N GLU A 394 7.80 11.78 -3.98
CA GLU A 394 8.36 10.46 -3.69
C GLU A 394 7.31 9.61 -2.99
N ALA A 395 7.20 8.36 -3.37
CA ALA A 395 6.48 7.33 -2.62
C ALA A 395 7.50 6.37 -2.01
N GLU A 396 7.42 6.15 -0.71
CA GLU A 396 8.29 5.24 0.04
C GLU A 396 7.43 4.31 0.89
N VAL A 397 7.82 3.05 0.97
CA VAL A 397 7.31 2.10 1.96
C VAL A 397 8.46 1.70 2.87
N ARG A 398 8.26 1.76 4.17
CA ARG A 398 9.15 1.18 5.18
C ARG A 398 8.54 -0.11 5.67
N LEU A 399 9.35 -1.17 5.64
CA LEU A 399 8.99 -2.50 6.06
C LEU A 399 9.71 -2.79 7.37
N THR A 400 8.96 -3.17 8.40
CA THR A 400 9.49 -3.54 9.73
C THR A 400 8.52 -4.51 10.42
N GLY A 401 8.59 -4.66 11.72
CA GLY A 401 7.77 -5.60 12.49
C GLY A 401 8.49 -6.92 12.72
N ILE A 402 7.73 -7.98 12.93
CA ILE A 402 8.26 -9.32 13.23
C ILE A 402 8.11 -10.20 11.98
N MET A 403 9.16 -10.92 11.61
CA MET A 403 9.09 -11.88 10.50
C MET A 403 8.15 -13.05 10.84
N LEU A 404 7.43 -13.54 9.82
CA LEU A 404 6.79 -14.85 9.94
C LEU A 404 7.86 -15.91 10.21
N THR A 405 7.58 -16.79 11.16
CA THR A 405 8.49 -17.86 11.58
C THR A 405 7.85 -19.23 11.42
N SER A 406 8.68 -20.24 11.28
CA SER A 406 8.30 -21.66 11.34
C SER A 406 9.27 -22.46 12.19
N GLY A 407 8.80 -23.58 12.74
CA GLY A 407 9.64 -24.49 13.50
C GLY A 407 10.57 -25.30 12.59
N ILE A 408 11.78 -25.55 13.07
CA ILE A 408 12.76 -26.40 12.38
C ILE A 408 13.40 -27.35 13.39
N ALA A 409 13.48 -28.64 13.06
CA ALA A 409 14.08 -29.62 13.93
C ALA A 409 15.62 -29.50 13.99
N ASP A 410 16.21 -30.02 15.08
CA ASP A 410 17.66 -30.06 15.22
C ASP A 410 18.28 -30.91 14.10
N GLY A 411 19.32 -30.35 13.45
CA GLY A 411 20.01 -31.00 12.35
C GLY A 411 19.29 -30.96 11.01
N GLU A 412 18.07 -30.43 10.94
CA GLU A 412 17.37 -30.21 9.66
C GLU A 412 18.02 -29.06 8.90
N GLU A 413 18.13 -29.19 7.56
CA GLU A 413 18.71 -28.17 6.69
C GLU A 413 17.71 -27.03 6.42
N ALA A 414 18.09 -25.78 6.70
CA ALA A 414 17.30 -24.59 6.40
C ALA A 414 17.35 -24.22 4.89
N ARG A 415 16.61 -24.95 4.04
CA ARG A 415 16.68 -24.76 2.58
C ARG A 415 15.87 -23.58 2.07
N TYR A 416 14.77 -23.27 2.74
CA TYR A 416 13.77 -22.30 2.25
C TYR A 416 13.60 -21.09 3.19
N GLY A 417 14.59 -20.87 4.03
CA GLY A 417 14.62 -19.77 5.00
C GLY A 417 15.98 -19.67 5.68
N THR A 418 16.11 -18.72 6.58
CA THR A 418 17.29 -18.52 7.42
C THR A 418 16.98 -18.95 8.86
N ARG A 419 17.86 -19.71 9.49
CA ARG A 419 17.79 -19.90 10.95
C ARG A 419 18.08 -18.57 11.63
N VAL A 420 17.13 -18.09 12.41
CA VAL A 420 17.22 -16.81 13.13
C VAL A 420 17.35 -17.01 14.63
N ASP A 421 17.05 -18.22 15.12
CA ASP A 421 17.29 -18.67 16.50
C ASP A 421 17.30 -20.20 16.55
N ASP A 422 17.59 -20.78 17.74
CA ASP A 422 17.53 -22.21 17.96
C ASP A 422 16.09 -22.73 17.74
N GLY A 423 15.95 -23.72 16.86
CA GLY A 423 14.64 -24.27 16.51
C GLY A 423 13.73 -23.34 15.70
N LEU A 424 14.21 -22.18 15.22
CA LEU A 424 13.42 -21.17 14.56
C LEU A 424 13.95 -20.83 13.16
N LEU A 425 13.08 -20.89 12.17
CA LEU A 425 13.33 -20.56 10.76
C LEU A 425 12.46 -19.36 10.36
N ALA A 426 13.05 -18.38 9.68
CA ALA A 426 12.33 -17.33 8.99
C ALA A 426 12.33 -17.63 7.47
N PRO A 427 11.16 -17.89 6.84
CA PRO A 427 11.08 -18.26 5.43
C PRO A 427 11.50 -17.15 4.49
N TYR A 428 12.11 -17.49 3.33
CA TYR A 428 12.35 -16.53 2.26
C TYR A 428 11.02 -16.07 1.68
N HIS A 429 10.87 -14.76 1.44
CA HIS A 429 9.66 -14.19 0.86
C HIS A 429 9.96 -12.89 0.11
N GLN A 430 8.95 -12.41 -0.61
CA GLN A 430 9.03 -11.17 -1.35
C GLN A 430 7.82 -10.31 -0.98
N HIS A 431 7.97 -8.99 -1.13
CA HIS A 431 6.89 -8.03 -1.00
C HIS A 431 6.75 -7.27 -2.31
N PHE A 432 5.54 -7.21 -2.86
CA PHE A 432 5.22 -6.46 -4.07
C PHE A 432 4.14 -5.43 -3.77
N PHE A 433 4.47 -4.16 -3.99
CA PHE A 433 3.58 -3.02 -3.80
C PHE A 433 3.19 -2.47 -5.17
N SER A 434 1.93 -2.56 -5.54
CA SER A 434 1.42 -1.96 -6.78
C SER A 434 0.77 -0.63 -6.48
N VAL A 435 1.34 0.43 -7.04
CA VAL A 435 0.87 1.81 -6.89
C VAL A 435 0.05 2.20 -8.12
N ARG A 436 -1.16 2.71 -7.89
CA ARG A 436 -2.03 3.28 -8.92
C ARG A 436 -1.81 4.79 -9.00
N LEU A 437 -1.44 5.28 -10.16
CA LEU A 437 -1.21 6.70 -10.45
C LEU A 437 -2.08 7.14 -11.63
N HIS A 438 -3.21 7.78 -11.35
CA HIS A 438 -4.04 8.40 -12.37
C HIS A 438 -3.44 9.75 -12.73
N MET A 439 -2.61 9.76 -13.77
CA MET A 439 -1.84 10.94 -14.16
C MET A 439 -2.71 11.96 -14.89
N THR A 440 -2.45 13.23 -14.62
CA THR A 440 -3.18 14.36 -15.25
C THR A 440 -2.24 15.53 -15.47
N VAL A 441 -1.06 15.29 -16.05
CA VAL A 441 -0.03 16.31 -16.26
C VAL A 441 -0.55 17.43 -17.15
N ASP A 442 -0.81 18.61 -16.56
CA ASP A 442 -1.47 19.77 -17.20
C ASP A 442 -2.80 19.45 -17.91
N GLY A 443 -3.46 18.36 -17.53
CA GLY A 443 -4.73 17.93 -18.08
C GLY A 443 -4.80 16.42 -18.39
N PRO A 444 -5.93 15.89 -18.85
CA PRO A 444 -6.16 14.45 -18.97
C PRO A 444 -5.53 13.80 -20.22
N GLY A 445 -5.23 14.56 -21.29
CA GLY A 445 -4.61 14.01 -22.52
C GLY A 445 -3.12 13.81 -22.32
N ASN A 446 -2.70 12.61 -21.93
CA ASN A 446 -1.31 12.29 -21.68
C ASN A 446 -0.83 11.13 -22.55
N SER A 447 0.48 11.06 -22.79
CA SER A 447 1.18 9.96 -23.46
C SER A 447 2.36 9.51 -22.62
N VAL A 448 2.67 8.22 -22.64
CA VAL A 448 3.76 7.66 -21.85
C VAL A 448 4.91 7.22 -22.76
N TYR A 449 6.11 7.68 -22.46
CA TYR A 449 7.33 7.33 -23.17
C TYR A 449 8.28 6.57 -22.25
N GLU A 450 8.81 5.48 -22.77
CA GLU A 450 10.00 4.84 -22.20
C GLU A 450 11.25 5.56 -22.68
N VAL A 451 12.13 5.95 -21.79
CA VAL A 451 13.38 6.66 -22.07
C VAL A 451 14.56 5.82 -21.60
N GLU A 452 15.48 5.56 -22.50
CA GLU A 452 16.70 4.79 -22.28
C GLU A 452 17.93 5.56 -22.74
N THR A 453 19.07 5.21 -22.20
CA THR A 453 20.37 5.70 -22.66
C THR A 453 21.06 4.62 -23.48
N GLU A 454 21.53 4.96 -24.66
CA GLU A 454 22.29 4.06 -25.53
C GLU A 454 23.67 4.65 -25.86
N THR A 455 24.68 3.82 -25.93
CA THR A 455 26.01 4.22 -26.37
C THR A 455 26.02 4.40 -27.89
N VAL A 456 26.70 5.45 -28.35
CA VAL A 456 26.94 5.65 -29.78
C VAL A 456 28.17 4.83 -30.18
N PRO A 457 28.09 3.95 -31.21
CA PRO A 457 29.23 3.16 -31.67
C PRO A 457 30.43 4.04 -32.10
N TRP A 458 31.64 3.50 -32.03
CA TRP A 458 32.83 4.13 -32.61
C TRP A 458 32.61 4.47 -34.09
N GLY A 459 32.93 5.67 -34.52
CA GLY A 459 32.78 6.13 -35.88
C GLY A 459 33.21 7.57 -36.06
N GLU A 460 32.89 8.18 -37.23
CA GLU A 460 33.20 9.58 -37.49
C GLU A 460 32.56 10.52 -36.47
N ASP A 461 31.34 10.20 -36.05
CA ASP A 461 30.57 10.99 -35.08
C ASP A 461 30.96 10.72 -33.63
N ASN A 462 31.77 9.69 -33.37
CA ASN A 462 32.20 9.31 -32.02
C ASN A 462 33.65 8.80 -32.03
N LYS A 463 34.60 9.66 -32.40
CA LYS A 463 36.02 9.32 -32.49
C LYS A 463 36.68 9.03 -31.13
N ALA A 464 36.12 9.55 -30.05
CA ALA A 464 36.60 9.32 -28.68
C ALA A 464 35.93 8.11 -28.01
N GLY A 465 34.84 7.56 -28.57
CA GLY A 465 34.11 6.43 -28.04
C GLY A 465 33.35 6.71 -26.75
N ASN A 466 33.12 7.99 -26.41
CA ASN A 466 32.48 8.41 -25.17
C ASN A 466 31.08 9.00 -25.36
N ALA A 467 30.55 9.00 -26.60
CA ALA A 467 29.24 9.55 -26.86
C ALA A 467 28.13 8.57 -26.45
N PHE A 468 27.07 9.10 -25.89
CA PHE A 468 25.82 8.41 -25.60
C PHE A 468 24.65 9.36 -25.87
N ARG A 469 23.48 8.79 -26.09
CA ARG A 469 22.26 9.56 -26.37
C ARG A 469 21.03 8.88 -25.71
N THR A 470 19.94 9.63 -25.57
CA THR A 470 18.68 9.07 -25.13
C THR A 470 17.90 8.53 -26.35
N ARG A 471 17.24 7.39 -26.13
CA ARG A 471 16.24 6.84 -27.03
C ARG A 471 14.89 6.92 -26.33
N ARG A 472 13.89 7.45 -27.05
CA ARG A 472 12.52 7.56 -26.55
C ARG A 472 11.62 6.65 -27.36
N THR A 473 10.77 5.87 -26.69
CA THR A 473 9.81 4.95 -27.30
C THR A 473 8.43 5.24 -26.74
N LEU A 474 7.49 5.60 -27.60
CA LEU A 474 6.09 5.76 -27.19
C LEU A 474 5.53 4.40 -26.80
N LEU A 475 4.87 4.33 -25.66
CA LEU A 475 4.07 3.19 -25.22
C LEU A 475 2.63 3.45 -25.67
N GLY A 476 2.34 3.14 -26.96
CA GLY A 476 1.11 3.57 -27.63
C GLY A 476 -0.10 2.66 -27.41
N SER A 477 0.07 1.49 -26.79
CA SER A 477 -1.01 0.59 -26.41
C SER A 477 -0.70 -0.17 -25.14
N GLU A 478 -1.72 -0.74 -24.53
CA GLU A 478 -1.61 -1.50 -23.27
C GLU A 478 -0.61 -2.66 -23.36
N GLN A 479 -0.53 -3.35 -24.49
CA GLN A 479 0.43 -4.44 -24.67
C GLN A 479 1.87 -3.92 -24.79
N GLN A 480 2.07 -2.77 -25.41
CA GLN A 480 3.37 -2.11 -25.51
C GLN A 480 3.81 -1.53 -24.17
N ALA A 481 2.86 -1.23 -23.28
CA ALA A 481 3.07 -0.56 -22.00
C ALA A 481 3.31 -1.52 -20.82
N GLN A 482 3.58 -2.80 -21.08
CA GLN A 482 3.96 -3.79 -20.08
C GLN A 482 5.48 -3.85 -19.96
N ARG A 483 6.08 -3.07 -19.05
CA ARG A 483 7.52 -2.80 -19.05
C ARG A 483 8.23 -3.23 -17.78
N MET A 484 9.53 -3.49 -17.92
CA MET A 484 10.45 -3.79 -16.83
C MET A 484 11.41 -2.63 -16.61
N ILE A 485 11.87 -2.41 -15.37
CA ILE A 485 13.03 -1.55 -15.15
C ILE A 485 14.26 -2.13 -15.86
N ASP A 486 15.18 -1.25 -16.24
CA ASP A 486 16.49 -1.63 -16.78
C ASP A 486 17.55 -0.65 -16.28
N PRO A 487 18.24 -0.99 -15.18
CA PRO A 487 19.31 -0.14 -14.64
C PRO A 487 20.50 0.04 -15.60
N LEU A 488 20.73 -0.92 -16.52
CA LEU A 488 21.85 -0.86 -17.45
C LEU A 488 21.68 0.22 -18.52
N THR A 489 20.44 0.55 -18.85
CA THR A 489 20.11 1.64 -19.79
C THR A 489 19.62 2.90 -19.08
N ALA A 490 19.63 2.93 -17.74
CA ALA A 490 19.05 4.00 -16.92
C ALA A 490 17.58 4.28 -17.30
N ARG A 491 16.82 3.22 -17.62
CA ARG A 491 15.42 3.29 -18.07
C ARG A 491 14.55 3.98 -17.03
N HIS A 492 13.73 4.91 -17.53
CA HIS A 492 12.66 5.56 -16.79
C HIS A 492 11.49 5.85 -17.75
N TRP A 493 10.35 6.24 -17.20
CA TRP A 493 9.16 6.54 -18.01
C TRP A 493 8.74 7.98 -17.82
N VAL A 494 8.33 8.63 -18.91
CA VAL A 494 7.90 10.03 -18.89
C VAL A 494 6.45 10.10 -19.34
N VAL A 495 5.60 10.65 -18.48
CA VAL A 495 4.22 11.02 -18.81
C VAL A 495 4.23 12.45 -19.31
N GLU A 496 3.79 12.68 -20.52
CA GLU A 496 3.79 13.99 -21.16
C GLU A 496 2.40 14.40 -21.62
N ASN A 497 2.14 15.70 -21.55
CA ASN A 497 0.97 16.31 -22.18
C ASN A 497 1.38 16.90 -23.53
N PRO A 498 1.00 16.30 -24.66
CA PRO A 498 1.38 16.79 -25.98
C PRO A 498 0.76 18.16 -26.33
N SER A 499 -0.34 18.51 -25.65
CA SER A 499 -1.06 19.78 -25.88
C SER A 499 -0.53 20.94 -25.04
N SER A 500 0.25 20.66 -23.97
CA SER A 500 0.87 21.68 -23.12
C SER A 500 2.38 21.74 -23.37
N ARG A 501 2.88 22.92 -23.71
CA ARG A 501 4.29 23.10 -24.09
C ARG A 501 4.97 24.18 -23.24
N ASN A 502 6.24 23.95 -22.94
CA ASN A 502 7.10 24.93 -22.30
C ASN A 502 7.61 26.00 -23.31
N ARG A 503 8.34 27.01 -22.81
CA ARG A 503 8.88 28.10 -23.62
C ARG A 503 9.85 27.66 -24.75
N LEU A 504 10.40 26.44 -24.66
CA LEU A 504 11.27 25.89 -25.71
C LEU A 504 10.49 25.10 -26.76
N GLY A 505 9.17 24.93 -26.58
CA GLY A 505 8.28 24.21 -27.48
C GLY A 505 8.19 22.72 -27.20
N ASP A 506 8.82 22.22 -26.13
CA ASP A 506 8.75 20.82 -25.75
C ASP A 506 7.48 20.53 -24.92
N PRO A 507 6.88 19.33 -25.04
CA PRO A 507 5.80 18.91 -24.18
C PRO A 507 6.22 18.94 -22.70
N VAL A 508 5.28 19.36 -21.83
CA VAL A 508 5.51 19.32 -20.39
C VAL A 508 5.25 17.92 -19.85
N GLY A 509 6.02 17.48 -18.86
CA GLY A 509 5.92 16.11 -18.37
C GLY A 509 6.36 15.91 -16.93
N TYR A 510 6.12 14.68 -16.47
CA TYR A 510 6.67 14.10 -15.24
C TYR A 510 7.28 12.75 -15.56
N LYS A 511 8.49 12.51 -15.05
CA LYS A 511 9.12 11.19 -15.18
C LYS A 511 8.98 10.38 -13.90
N LEU A 512 8.63 9.12 -14.05
CA LEU A 512 8.74 8.11 -13.02
C LEU A 512 10.17 7.54 -13.05
N VAL A 513 10.90 7.76 -11.96
CA VAL A 513 12.26 7.24 -11.76
C VAL A 513 12.14 6.04 -10.82
N PRO A 514 12.39 4.80 -11.31
CA PRO A 514 12.32 3.62 -10.49
C PRO A 514 13.42 3.61 -9.42
N GLY A 515 13.11 3.05 -8.24
CA GLY A 515 14.10 2.66 -7.25
C GLY A 515 14.66 1.26 -7.52
N ALA A 516 15.30 0.68 -6.51
CA ALA A 516 15.64 -0.74 -6.50
C ALA A 516 14.35 -1.57 -6.65
N ASN A 517 14.44 -2.69 -7.36
CA ASN A 517 13.26 -3.51 -7.63
C ASN A 517 13.66 -4.95 -7.94
N VAL A 518 12.74 -5.90 -7.77
CA VAL A 518 12.91 -7.31 -8.07
C VAL A 518 11.73 -7.84 -8.88
N VAL A 519 11.90 -9.03 -9.44
CA VAL A 519 10.82 -9.79 -10.09
C VAL A 519 10.39 -10.95 -9.18
N PRO A 520 9.17 -11.49 -9.35
CA PRO A 520 8.75 -12.66 -8.59
C PRO A 520 9.59 -13.89 -8.97
N PHE A 521 10.00 -14.67 -7.96
CA PHE A 521 10.81 -15.89 -8.14
C PHE A 521 9.99 -17.16 -8.27
N ALA A 522 8.67 -17.09 -8.09
CA ALA A 522 7.79 -18.23 -8.33
C ALA A 522 7.86 -18.69 -9.81
N GLN A 523 7.70 -19.98 -10.05
CA GLN A 523 7.78 -20.53 -11.41
C GLN A 523 6.61 -20.07 -12.29
N PRO A 524 6.85 -19.82 -13.58
CA PRO A 524 5.78 -19.52 -14.53
C PRO A 524 4.69 -20.61 -14.50
N GLY A 525 3.43 -20.20 -14.44
CA GLY A 525 2.28 -21.10 -14.32
C GLY A 525 1.92 -21.53 -12.89
N SER A 526 2.71 -21.15 -11.88
CA SER A 526 2.32 -21.35 -10.48
C SER A 526 1.02 -20.63 -10.16
N GLN A 527 0.30 -21.09 -9.12
CA GLN A 527 -0.93 -20.44 -8.64
C GLN A 527 -0.68 -18.98 -8.25
N ILE A 528 0.45 -18.73 -7.58
CA ILE A 528 0.89 -17.40 -7.15
C ILE A 528 0.99 -16.44 -8.35
N LEU A 529 1.74 -16.83 -9.40
CA LEU A 529 1.91 -16.01 -10.59
C LEU A 529 0.65 -15.92 -11.47
N ARG A 530 -0.28 -16.86 -11.34
CA ARG A 530 -1.57 -16.76 -12.02
C ARG A 530 -2.45 -15.69 -11.37
N ARG A 531 -2.56 -15.71 -10.03
CA ARG A 531 -3.35 -14.74 -9.25
C ARG A 531 -2.77 -13.33 -9.29
N ALA A 532 -1.45 -13.21 -9.07
CA ALA A 532 -0.72 -11.94 -8.99
C ALA A 532 0.08 -11.65 -10.28
N ARG A 533 -0.45 -11.97 -11.46
CA ARG A 533 0.29 -11.82 -12.71
C ARG A 533 0.72 -10.38 -12.99
N PHE A 534 0.03 -9.39 -12.44
CA PHE A 534 0.39 -7.98 -12.57
C PHE A 534 1.83 -7.71 -12.09
N MET A 535 2.33 -8.39 -11.05
CA MET A 535 3.69 -8.21 -10.51
C MET A 535 4.81 -8.73 -11.42
N THR A 536 4.46 -9.39 -12.54
CA THR A 536 5.46 -9.85 -13.53
C THR A 536 5.97 -8.72 -14.43
N ARG A 537 5.45 -7.52 -14.28
CA ARG A 537 5.93 -6.28 -14.92
C ARG A 537 5.99 -5.17 -13.89
N HIS A 538 7.02 -4.33 -14.00
CA HIS A 538 7.16 -3.20 -13.09
C HIS A 538 6.25 -2.03 -13.47
N LEU A 539 5.94 -1.86 -14.75
CA LEU A 539 4.99 -0.86 -15.22
C LEU A 539 3.95 -1.49 -16.14
N TRP A 540 2.69 -1.10 -15.89
CA TRP A 540 1.58 -1.22 -16.83
C TRP A 540 0.99 0.16 -17.03
N VAL A 541 0.47 0.44 -18.23
CA VAL A 541 -0.29 1.66 -18.50
C VAL A 541 -1.60 1.27 -19.15
N THR A 542 -2.70 1.81 -18.62
CA THR A 542 -4.05 1.62 -19.14
C THR A 542 -4.70 2.98 -19.41
N PRO A 543 -5.63 3.11 -20.34
CA PRO A 543 -6.55 4.23 -20.31
C PRO A 543 -7.37 4.15 -19.03
N PHE A 544 -7.81 5.31 -18.52
CA PHE A 544 -8.65 5.36 -17.32
C PHE A 544 -10.01 4.73 -17.59
N ASP A 545 -10.39 3.79 -16.72
CA ASP A 545 -11.74 3.24 -16.63
C ASP A 545 -12.13 3.20 -15.14
N PRO A 546 -13.29 3.75 -14.74
CA PRO A 546 -13.72 3.75 -13.34
C PRO A 546 -13.98 2.35 -12.77
N ALA A 547 -14.18 1.35 -13.62
CA ALA A 547 -14.33 -0.04 -13.21
C ALA A 547 -12.99 -0.77 -13.00
N GLU A 548 -11.87 -0.21 -13.46
CA GLU A 548 -10.53 -0.76 -13.31
C GLU A 548 -9.83 -0.15 -12.09
N ARG A 549 -10.09 -0.73 -10.92
CA ARG A 549 -9.68 -0.14 -9.64
C ARG A 549 -8.41 -0.75 -9.07
N TYR A 550 -8.23 -2.07 -9.16
CA TYR A 550 -7.18 -2.82 -8.46
C TYR A 550 -6.45 -3.80 -9.38
N PRO A 551 -5.12 -3.88 -9.31
CA PRO A 551 -4.30 -4.59 -10.30
C PRO A 551 -4.51 -6.11 -10.31
N ALA A 552 -5.02 -6.68 -9.21
CA ALA A 552 -5.41 -8.10 -9.10
C ALA A 552 -6.91 -8.35 -9.30
N GLY A 553 -7.68 -7.32 -9.71
CA GLY A 553 -9.14 -7.35 -9.73
C GLY A 553 -9.76 -6.99 -8.37
N ASP A 554 -11.08 -6.85 -8.35
CA ASP A 554 -11.81 -6.40 -7.16
C ASP A 554 -11.88 -7.48 -6.06
N TYR A 555 -11.85 -8.76 -6.41
CA TYR A 555 -12.04 -9.89 -5.48
C TYR A 555 -10.95 -10.95 -5.64
N PRO A 556 -9.71 -10.70 -5.15
CA PRO A 556 -8.62 -11.67 -5.28
C PRO A 556 -8.72 -12.84 -4.29
N ASN A 557 -9.51 -12.71 -3.20
CA ASN A 557 -9.65 -13.78 -2.20
C ASN A 557 -10.23 -15.05 -2.82
N GLN A 558 -9.50 -16.16 -2.67
CA GLN A 558 -9.79 -17.47 -3.27
C GLN A 558 -10.01 -17.45 -4.80
N ASN A 559 -9.61 -16.37 -5.49
CA ASN A 559 -9.71 -16.26 -6.93
C ASN A 559 -8.50 -16.96 -7.60
N PRO A 560 -8.72 -17.92 -8.51
CA PRO A 560 -7.62 -18.60 -9.20
C PRO A 560 -6.89 -17.73 -10.23
N GLY A 561 -7.43 -16.54 -10.57
CA GLY A 561 -6.88 -15.63 -11.57
C GLY A 561 -6.82 -16.21 -13.00
N PRO A 562 -6.21 -15.49 -13.96
CA PRO A 562 -5.79 -14.10 -13.81
C PRO A 562 -6.98 -13.12 -13.87
N ASP A 563 -6.91 -12.07 -13.08
CA ASP A 563 -7.86 -10.95 -13.09
C ASP A 563 -7.09 -9.62 -13.05
N GLY A 564 -7.81 -8.49 -13.07
CA GLY A 564 -7.20 -7.17 -13.03
C GLY A 564 -6.40 -6.82 -14.29
N LEU A 565 -5.22 -6.21 -14.12
CA LEU A 565 -4.36 -5.75 -15.22
C LEU A 565 -4.10 -6.80 -16.32
N PRO A 566 -3.79 -8.06 -16.00
CA PRO A 566 -3.59 -9.07 -17.02
C PRO A 566 -4.83 -9.38 -17.87
N ALA A 567 -6.02 -9.21 -17.31
CA ALA A 567 -7.28 -9.41 -18.03
C ALA A 567 -7.66 -8.17 -18.84
N TRP A 568 -7.60 -6.98 -18.23
CA TRP A 568 -7.98 -5.73 -18.89
C TRP A 568 -7.12 -5.42 -20.11
N THR A 569 -5.80 -5.56 -19.98
CA THR A 569 -4.85 -5.22 -21.04
C THR A 569 -4.86 -6.20 -22.24
N GLN A 570 -5.66 -7.27 -22.19
CA GLN A 570 -5.92 -8.09 -23.38
C GLN A 570 -6.68 -7.33 -24.46
N ALA A 571 -7.40 -6.29 -24.11
CA ALA A 571 -8.11 -5.43 -25.05
C ALA A 571 -7.16 -4.59 -25.93
N ASP A 572 -5.91 -4.41 -25.52
CA ASP A 572 -4.86 -3.63 -26.19
C ASP A 572 -5.31 -2.23 -26.61
N ARG A 573 -6.00 -1.55 -25.69
CA ARG A 573 -6.53 -0.19 -25.91
C ARG A 573 -5.40 0.81 -26.14
N PRO A 574 -5.63 1.91 -26.92
CA PRO A 574 -4.64 2.95 -27.12
C PRO A 574 -4.37 3.73 -25.81
N THR A 575 -3.10 4.09 -25.60
CA THR A 575 -2.60 4.86 -24.43
C THR A 575 -1.88 6.15 -24.85
N GLU A 576 -2.02 6.57 -26.10
CA GLU A 576 -1.48 7.81 -26.63
C GLU A 576 -2.53 8.92 -26.55
N ASP A 577 -2.13 10.10 -26.05
CA ASP A 577 -2.97 11.31 -25.92
C ASP A 577 -4.34 11.00 -25.30
N THR A 578 -4.32 10.26 -24.19
CA THR A 578 -5.53 9.83 -23.50
C THR A 578 -5.41 10.00 -21.98
N ASP A 579 -6.50 9.79 -21.30
CA ASP A 579 -6.54 9.78 -19.84
C ASP A 579 -5.91 8.47 -19.32
N VAL A 580 -4.71 8.54 -18.73
CA VAL A 580 -3.89 7.36 -18.45
C VAL A 580 -3.74 7.08 -16.97
N VAL A 581 -3.74 5.80 -16.62
CA VAL A 581 -3.37 5.28 -15.31
C VAL A 581 -2.07 4.48 -15.45
N LEU A 582 -1.07 4.87 -14.66
CA LEU A 582 0.13 4.09 -14.48
C LEU A 582 -0.05 3.18 -13.25
N TRP A 583 0.29 1.91 -13.44
CA TRP A 583 0.36 0.92 -12.37
C TRP A 583 1.83 0.54 -12.22
N TYR A 584 2.46 1.07 -11.19
CA TYR A 584 3.87 0.80 -10.93
C TYR A 584 4.01 -0.18 -9.77
N THR A 585 4.61 -1.34 -10.06
CA THR A 585 4.87 -2.37 -9.05
C THR A 585 6.32 -2.35 -8.66
N MET A 586 6.59 -2.12 -7.38
CA MET A 586 7.90 -2.24 -6.78
C MET A 586 7.96 -3.47 -5.88
N GLY A 587 9.05 -4.22 -5.97
CA GLY A 587 9.28 -5.45 -5.23
C GLY A 587 10.53 -5.39 -4.37
N SER A 588 10.44 -5.96 -3.17
CA SER A 588 11.59 -6.26 -2.30
C SER A 588 11.70 -7.78 -2.12
N HIS A 589 12.93 -8.28 -2.09
CA HIS A 589 13.22 -9.67 -1.78
C HIS A 589 13.85 -9.76 -0.40
N HIS A 590 13.15 -10.39 0.52
CA HIS A 590 13.63 -10.57 1.88
C HIS A 590 14.29 -11.95 2.05
N ILE A 591 15.60 -11.93 2.21
CA ILE A 591 16.40 -13.04 2.73
C ILE A 591 16.69 -12.69 4.19
N PRO A 592 15.97 -13.29 5.16
CA PRO A 592 16.12 -12.94 6.57
C PRO A 592 17.55 -13.12 7.09
N ARG A 593 17.97 -12.24 8.00
CA ARG A 593 19.26 -12.24 8.68
C ARG A 593 19.04 -12.43 10.19
N LEU A 594 20.10 -12.75 10.93
CA LEU A 594 20.04 -12.78 12.40
C LEU A 594 19.64 -11.41 12.97
N GLU A 595 20.08 -10.33 12.33
CA GLU A 595 19.79 -8.95 12.74
C GLU A 595 18.33 -8.54 12.52
N ASP A 596 17.56 -9.32 11.77
CA ASP A 596 16.12 -9.10 11.55
C ASP A 596 15.26 -9.74 12.66
N TRP A 597 15.87 -10.46 13.59
CA TRP A 597 15.21 -11.09 14.73
C TRP A 597 15.60 -10.40 16.04
N PRO A 598 14.68 -10.17 17.00
CA PRO A 598 13.23 -10.51 16.98
C PRO A 598 12.34 -9.50 16.25
N VAL A 599 12.78 -8.26 16.02
CA VAL A 599 12.06 -7.21 15.30
C VAL A 599 13.00 -6.61 14.25
N MET A 600 12.53 -6.50 13.02
CA MET A 600 13.33 -6.04 11.91
C MET A 600 13.67 -4.54 11.99
N PRO A 601 14.95 -4.16 11.81
CA PRO A 601 15.26 -2.79 11.42
C PRO A 601 14.54 -2.42 10.13
N ALA A 602 13.99 -1.19 10.05
CA ALA A 602 13.19 -0.79 8.91
C ALA A 602 13.98 -0.78 7.60
N GLU A 603 13.51 -1.51 6.60
CA GLU A 603 13.95 -1.44 5.21
C GLU A 603 13.09 -0.47 4.42
N LYS A 604 13.62 0.01 3.26
CA LYS A 604 12.94 1.01 2.43
C LYS A 604 12.90 0.60 0.98
N ILE A 605 11.74 0.82 0.38
CA ILE A 605 11.54 0.73 -1.07
C ILE A 605 10.71 1.91 -1.55
N GLY A 606 10.96 2.42 -2.76
CA GLY A 606 10.23 3.58 -3.24
C GLY A 606 10.57 3.95 -4.69
N PHE A 607 9.92 5.00 -5.17
CA PHE A 607 10.17 5.61 -6.48
C PHE A 607 9.92 7.12 -6.41
N MET A 608 10.33 7.84 -7.47
CA MET A 608 10.10 9.28 -7.56
C MET A 608 9.37 9.67 -8.84
N LEU A 609 8.48 10.65 -8.74
CA LEU A 609 7.95 11.42 -9.84
C LEU A 609 8.67 12.77 -9.88
N LYS A 610 9.32 13.09 -11.00
CA LYS A 610 10.08 14.33 -11.16
C LYS A 610 9.61 15.13 -12.37
N PRO A 611 9.49 16.46 -12.27
CA PRO A 611 9.11 17.29 -13.42
C PRO A 611 10.15 17.21 -14.55
N VAL A 612 9.66 17.19 -15.79
CA VAL A 612 10.46 17.23 -17.03
C VAL A 612 9.87 18.29 -17.95
N GLY A 613 10.55 19.43 -18.07
CA GLY A 613 10.02 20.56 -18.83
C GLY A 613 8.68 21.11 -18.33
N PHE A 614 8.22 20.66 -17.17
CA PHE A 614 6.97 21.11 -16.55
C PHE A 614 7.08 22.56 -16.08
N PHE A 615 8.23 22.96 -15.59
CA PHE A 615 8.53 24.34 -15.20
C PHE A 615 9.44 25.02 -16.23
N GLU A 616 9.35 26.35 -16.33
CA GLU A 616 10.17 27.16 -17.22
C GLU A 616 11.64 27.29 -16.76
N ARG A 617 11.92 27.01 -15.50
CA ARG A 617 13.23 26.99 -14.83
C ARG A 617 13.12 26.23 -13.51
N ASN A 618 14.21 26.12 -12.76
CA ASN A 618 14.18 25.53 -11.40
C ASN A 618 13.12 26.25 -10.54
N PRO A 619 12.02 25.57 -10.15
CA PRO A 619 10.93 26.20 -9.39
C PRO A 619 11.33 26.54 -7.95
N ALA A 620 12.45 26.01 -7.47
CA ALA A 620 12.97 26.25 -6.12
C ALA A 620 13.98 27.41 -6.01
N LEU A 621 14.12 28.24 -7.05
CA LEU A 621 15.00 29.42 -7.02
C LEU A 621 14.48 30.52 -6.08
N ASP A 622 13.19 30.55 -5.80
CA ASP A 622 12.56 31.52 -4.90
C ASP A 622 12.50 31.06 -3.43
N VAL A 623 13.03 29.86 -3.13
CA VAL A 623 13.21 29.44 -1.73
C VAL A 623 14.21 30.40 -1.06
N PRO A 624 13.84 31.04 0.06
CA PRO A 624 14.73 31.98 0.72
C PRO A 624 16.01 31.28 1.25
N PRO A 625 17.15 31.98 1.34
CA PRO A 625 18.29 31.48 2.05
C PRO A 625 17.92 31.27 3.55
N ALA A 626 18.62 30.34 4.21
CA ALA A 626 18.51 30.23 5.66
C ALA A 626 18.83 31.58 6.31
N SER A 627 18.02 32.01 7.29
CA SER A 627 18.29 33.25 8.03
C SER A 627 19.66 33.15 8.73
N ALA A 628 20.43 34.21 8.68
CA ALA A 628 21.76 34.28 9.32
C ALA A 628 21.71 34.18 10.87
N ASP A 629 20.53 34.25 11.47
CA ASP A 629 20.31 34.17 12.91
C ASP A 629 20.37 32.73 13.47
N GLY A 630 20.48 31.72 12.62
CA GLY A 630 20.68 30.32 13.02
C GLY A 630 22.16 29.91 12.93
N SER A 631 23.02 30.34 13.88
CA SER A 631 24.27 29.71 14.36
C SER A 631 25.06 28.79 13.40
N CYS A 632 25.26 29.14 12.14
CA CYS A 632 26.22 28.48 11.25
C CYS A 632 27.62 29.09 11.30
N HIS A 633 27.93 29.89 12.30
CA HIS A 633 29.26 30.47 12.55
C HIS A 633 29.64 30.30 14.03
N ALA A 634 30.02 29.09 14.41
CA ALA A 634 30.81 28.81 15.59
C ALA A 634 31.88 27.76 15.25
#